data_12abbc8d95960463dd5767c4032a9379
#
_entry.id   12abbc8d95960463dd5767c4032a9379
#
_cell.length_a   1.000
_cell.length_b   1.000
_cell.length_c   1.000
_cell.angle_alpha   90.00
_cell.angle_beta   90.00
_cell.angle_gamma   90.00
#
_symmetry.space_group_name_H-M   'P 1'
#
loop_
_entity.id
_entity.type
_entity.pdbx_description
1 polymer ?
#
loop_
_entity_poly.entity_id
_entity_poly.type
_entity_poly.pdbx_seq_one_letter_code
_entity_poly.pdbx_strand_id
1 'polypeptide(L)'
;MSNPSQNDDASWLAWLCLSRASFALIFTAYAAAIPLLTPEWGMSAGQTGLVQSSWHLGYLVSLFTVGFLSDRYGAKRVFLVSSIGASASAMIFAVFADSFLSGVLLYGLTGLFSGGSYTPGLTLISERVASNKRGRAMGFYLAAASFGYAMALVLTGALTPWIGWRGAFIVNASGPLLGTLLALYALRATPNLIHPAPAGQPATGSLPVVLGNKPAMLATWAYTFHSWEMLGMKAWMPAFLAAAAYVSGSTATAAASLGAGLTAIAYIGSMAGSVAGGALSDRMGRTWTMLVMSFASITCSLTLGWMISLPLWLLVVIAAFYSFVAIGDSSVYSSAITELVPPRYIGAAYSVRSALGFGAGAVSPWVFGLVLDATRAADASPTWSWGLAWCALGIGALFGPLAALRLRRMPESALMAGGKR
;
A
#
# COMPACT_ATOMS: atom_id res chain seq x y z
N MET A 1 -1.39 -35.92 -18.51
CA MET A 1 -2.75 -35.81 -17.94
C MET A 1 -2.62 -35.09 -16.61
N SER A 2 -3.09 -33.83 -16.51
CA SER A 2 -3.08 -33.06 -15.25
C SER A 2 -4.08 -33.67 -14.25
N ASN A 3 -3.62 -33.84 -13.02
CA ASN A 3 -4.43 -34.41 -11.94
C ASN A 3 -5.66 -33.50 -11.69
N PRO A 4 -6.91 -34.00 -11.68
CA PRO A 4 -8.13 -33.19 -11.53
C PRO A 4 -8.10 -32.26 -10.33
N SER A 5 -7.47 -32.66 -9.22
CA SER A 5 -7.30 -31.86 -8.01
C SER A 5 -6.38 -30.61 -8.21
N GLN A 6 -5.39 -30.70 -9.10
CA GLN A 6 -4.47 -29.57 -9.36
C GLN A 6 -5.11 -28.48 -10.22
N ASN A 7 -5.98 -28.86 -11.15
CA ASN A 7 -6.73 -27.89 -11.95
C ASN A 7 -7.78 -27.13 -11.11
N ASP A 8 -8.39 -27.79 -10.12
CA ASP A 8 -9.34 -27.16 -9.22
C ASP A 8 -8.68 -26.15 -8.28
N ASP A 9 -7.48 -26.45 -7.77
CA ASP A 9 -6.71 -25.52 -6.94
C ASP A 9 -6.18 -24.31 -7.73
N ALA A 10 -5.77 -24.50 -8.98
CA ALA A 10 -5.32 -23.39 -9.84
C ALA A 10 -6.49 -22.45 -10.18
N SER A 11 -7.65 -23.01 -10.52
CA SER A 11 -8.87 -22.26 -10.78
C SER A 11 -9.34 -21.49 -9.53
N TRP A 12 -9.37 -22.14 -8.38
CA TRP A 12 -9.70 -21.51 -7.11
C TRP A 12 -8.79 -20.32 -6.79
N LEU A 13 -7.47 -20.50 -6.94
CA LEU A 13 -6.50 -19.41 -6.71
C LEU A 13 -6.70 -18.27 -7.70
N ALA A 14 -6.97 -18.56 -8.97
CA ALA A 14 -7.22 -17.52 -9.97
C ALA A 14 -8.44 -16.67 -9.61
N TRP A 15 -9.55 -17.28 -9.20
CA TRP A 15 -10.73 -16.55 -8.75
C TRP A 15 -10.48 -15.72 -7.49
N LEU A 16 -9.70 -16.24 -6.55
CA LEU A 16 -9.33 -15.51 -5.35
C LEU A 16 -8.40 -14.34 -5.67
N CYS A 17 -7.47 -14.49 -6.63
CA CYS A 17 -6.62 -13.40 -7.13
C CYS A 17 -7.44 -12.32 -7.86
N LEU A 18 -8.39 -12.71 -8.71
CA LEU A 18 -9.30 -11.77 -9.37
C LEU A 18 -10.15 -11.01 -8.36
N SER A 19 -10.66 -11.69 -7.34
CA SER A 19 -11.33 -11.05 -6.20
C SER A 19 -10.42 -10.00 -5.54
N ARG A 20 -9.17 -10.36 -5.27
CA ARG A 20 -8.19 -9.45 -4.64
C ARG A 20 -7.87 -8.23 -5.51
N ALA A 21 -7.70 -8.43 -6.81
CA ALA A 21 -7.49 -7.34 -7.76
C ALA A 21 -8.69 -6.37 -7.79
N SER A 22 -9.91 -6.92 -7.80
CA SER A 22 -11.14 -6.15 -7.78
C SER A 22 -11.31 -5.33 -6.49
N PHE A 23 -10.99 -5.91 -5.32
CA PHE A 23 -10.96 -5.16 -4.05
C PHE A 23 -9.97 -4.01 -4.07
N ALA A 24 -8.85 -4.17 -4.75
CA ALA A 24 -7.79 -3.19 -4.77
C ALA A 24 -8.12 -1.93 -5.59
N LEU A 25 -9.18 -1.94 -6.41
CA LEU A 25 -9.60 -0.79 -7.22
C LEU A 25 -9.92 0.45 -6.38
N ILE A 26 -10.40 0.28 -5.15
CA ILE A 26 -10.76 1.42 -4.29
C ILE A 26 -9.54 2.12 -3.66
N PHE A 27 -8.38 1.45 -3.59
CA PHE A 27 -7.23 1.95 -2.84
C PHE A 27 -6.63 3.24 -3.40
N THR A 28 -6.48 3.33 -4.73
CA THR A 28 -5.89 4.49 -5.41
C THR A 28 -6.93 5.43 -6.03
N ALA A 29 -8.21 5.06 -5.97
CA ALA A 29 -9.29 5.85 -6.56
C ALA A 29 -9.41 7.25 -5.94
N TYR A 30 -9.29 7.36 -4.62
CA TYR A 30 -9.31 8.66 -3.95
C TYR A 30 -8.12 9.53 -4.34
N ALA A 31 -6.91 8.97 -4.30
CA ALA A 31 -5.69 9.69 -4.69
C ALA A 31 -5.78 10.23 -6.14
N ALA A 32 -6.38 9.46 -7.05
CA ALA A 32 -6.60 9.88 -8.43
C ALA A 32 -7.67 10.98 -8.57
N ALA A 33 -8.65 11.02 -7.67
CA ALA A 33 -9.73 12.03 -7.68
C ALA A 33 -9.35 13.36 -6.99
N ILE A 34 -8.28 13.39 -6.18
CA ILE A 34 -7.84 14.56 -5.40
C ILE A 34 -7.87 15.88 -6.19
N PRO A 35 -7.36 15.98 -7.43
CA PRO A 35 -7.31 17.26 -8.13
C PRO A 35 -8.66 17.91 -8.38
N LEU A 36 -9.71 17.11 -8.52
CA LEU A 36 -11.08 17.60 -8.77
C LEU A 36 -11.93 17.62 -7.48
N LEU A 37 -11.77 16.63 -6.62
CA LEU A 37 -12.53 16.49 -5.39
C LEU A 37 -12.17 17.56 -4.35
N THR A 38 -10.88 17.94 -4.25
CA THR A 38 -10.41 18.93 -3.28
C THR A 38 -11.08 20.30 -3.45
N PRO A 39 -11.13 20.91 -4.65
CA PRO A 39 -11.83 22.17 -4.83
C PRO A 39 -13.35 22.04 -4.73
N GLU A 40 -13.94 20.91 -5.16
CA GLU A 40 -15.38 20.69 -5.08
C GLU A 40 -15.88 20.64 -3.63
N TRP A 41 -15.11 20.02 -2.71
CA TRP A 41 -15.46 19.96 -1.29
C TRP A 41 -14.90 21.13 -0.47
N GLY A 42 -14.26 22.12 -1.11
CA GLY A 42 -13.66 23.28 -0.44
C GLY A 42 -12.59 22.89 0.60
N MET A 43 -11.88 21.79 0.37
CA MET A 43 -10.89 21.28 1.33
C MET A 43 -9.54 21.96 1.13
N SER A 44 -8.81 22.12 2.23
CA SER A 44 -7.37 22.37 2.19
C SER A 44 -6.61 21.11 1.77
N ALA A 45 -5.34 21.24 1.38
CA ALA A 45 -4.51 20.09 1.06
C ALA A 45 -4.27 19.19 2.29
N GLY A 46 -4.14 19.78 3.49
CA GLY A 46 -4.06 19.05 4.75
C GLY A 46 -5.31 18.22 5.02
N GLN A 47 -6.49 18.81 4.83
CA GLN A 47 -7.77 18.09 4.93
C GLN A 47 -7.86 16.94 3.92
N THR A 48 -7.45 17.18 2.68
CA THR A 48 -7.40 16.17 1.61
C THR A 48 -6.47 15.00 1.99
N GLY A 49 -5.28 15.32 2.48
CA GLY A 49 -4.34 14.32 2.99
C GLY A 49 -4.90 13.53 4.18
N LEU A 50 -5.67 14.18 5.07
CA LEU A 50 -6.29 13.53 6.24
C LEU A 50 -7.40 12.56 5.83
N VAL A 51 -8.18 12.85 4.78
CA VAL A 51 -9.13 11.86 4.21
C VAL A 51 -8.38 10.63 3.70
N GLN A 52 -7.28 10.79 2.99
CA GLN A 52 -6.44 9.65 2.57
C GLN A 52 -5.87 8.89 3.77
N SER A 53 -5.42 9.61 4.79
CA SER A 53 -4.89 9.06 6.04
C SER A 53 -5.92 8.25 6.80
N SER A 54 -7.19 8.65 6.79
CA SER A 54 -8.28 7.94 7.48
C SER A 54 -8.46 6.51 6.95
N TRP A 55 -8.29 6.30 5.65
CA TRP A 55 -8.29 4.95 5.07
C TRP A 55 -7.15 4.09 5.63
N HIS A 56 -5.93 4.63 5.71
CA HIS A 56 -4.79 3.89 6.24
C HIS A 56 -4.96 3.58 7.74
N LEU A 57 -5.54 4.50 8.51
CA LEU A 57 -5.87 4.28 9.92
C LEU A 57 -6.93 3.19 10.09
N GLY A 58 -8.00 3.24 9.32
CA GLY A 58 -9.02 2.18 9.32
C GLY A 58 -8.42 0.82 8.95
N TYR A 59 -7.59 0.78 7.91
CA TYR A 59 -6.89 -0.43 7.49
C TYR A 59 -5.94 -0.96 8.57
N LEU A 60 -5.22 -0.09 9.25
CA LEU A 60 -4.36 -0.43 10.39
C LEU A 60 -5.15 -1.11 11.50
N VAL A 61 -6.26 -0.52 11.94
CA VAL A 61 -7.16 -1.10 12.95
C VAL A 61 -7.66 -2.48 12.50
N SER A 62 -8.01 -2.60 11.22
CA SER A 62 -8.43 -3.89 10.64
C SER A 62 -7.32 -4.94 10.74
N LEU A 63 -6.09 -4.63 10.36
CA LEU A 63 -4.98 -5.59 10.41
C LEU A 63 -4.74 -6.16 11.81
N PHE A 64 -4.98 -5.36 12.86
CA PHE A 64 -4.92 -5.84 14.24
C PHE A 64 -6.09 -6.74 14.62
N THR A 65 -7.29 -6.43 14.14
CA THR A 65 -8.52 -7.11 14.59
C THR A 65 -8.82 -8.36 13.80
N VAL A 66 -8.58 -8.38 12.47
CA VAL A 66 -8.96 -9.50 11.60
C VAL A 66 -8.23 -10.80 11.90
N GLY A 67 -7.02 -10.76 12.46
CA GLY A 67 -6.30 -11.94 12.92
C GLY A 67 -7.08 -12.66 14.02
N PHE A 68 -7.40 -11.94 15.11
CA PHE A 68 -8.18 -12.47 16.22
C PHE A 68 -9.58 -12.94 15.82
N LEU A 69 -10.22 -12.19 14.90
CA LEU A 69 -11.51 -12.58 14.37
C LEU A 69 -11.42 -13.86 13.54
N SER A 70 -10.34 -14.04 12.77
CA SER A 70 -10.10 -15.24 11.97
C SER A 70 -9.88 -16.48 12.84
N ASP A 71 -9.12 -16.33 13.93
CA ASP A 71 -8.89 -17.42 14.89
C ASP A 71 -10.22 -17.85 15.55
N ARG A 72 -11.08 -16.89 15.86
CA ARG A 72 -12.36 -17.14 16.56
C ARG A 72 -13.48 -17.63 15.64
N TYR A 73 -13.59 -17.06 14.43
CA TYR A 73 -14.73 -17.28 13.53
C TYR A 73 -14.36 -17.98 12.23
N GLY A 74 -13.09 -18.25 12.00
CA GLY A 74 -12.52 -18.82 10.77
C GLY A 74 -12.23 -17.79 9.69
N ALA A 75 -11.14 -18.00 8.96
CA ALA A 75 -10.64 -17.05 7.96
C ALA A 75 -11.65 -16.79 6.82
N LYS A 76 -12.35 -17.82 6.35
CA LYS A 76 -13.39 -17.69 5.30
C LYS A 76 -14.50 -16.72 5.71
N ARG A 77 -15.04 -16.89 6.92
CA ARG A 77 -16.15 -16.06 7.39
C ARG A 77 -15.74 -14.61 7.54
N VAL A 78 -14.57 -14.38 8.15
CA VAL A 78 -14.03 -13.02 8.33
C VAL A 78 -13.74 -12.37 6.99
N PHE A 79 -13.16 -13.10 6.03
CA PHE A 79 -12.93 -12.61 4.68
C PHE A 79 -14.24 -12.14 4.03
N LEU A 80 -15.28 -12.97 4.01
CA LEU A 80 -16.55 -12.65 3.35
C LEU A 80 -17.31 -11.49 4.02
N VAL A 81 -17.37 -11.47 5.37
CA VAL A 81 -18.00 -10.36 6.10
C VAL A 81 -17.28 -9.04 5.85
N SER A 82 -15.96 -9.03 5.93
CA SER A 82 -15.16 -7.85 5.63
C SER A 82 -15.31 -7.42 4.16
N SER A 83 -15.43 -8.38 3.24
CA SER A 83 -15.66 -8.10 1.81
C SER A 83 -16.97 -7.39 1.56
N ILE A 84 -18.06 -7.86 2.18
CA ILE A 84 -19.37 -7.20 2.12
C ILE A 84 -19.29 -5.80 2.72
N GLY A 85 -18.65 -5.65 3.89
CA GLY A 85 -18.46 -4.36 4.53
C GLY A 85 -17.63 -3.38 3.68
N ALA A 86 -16.57 -3.85 3.05
CA ALA A 86 -15.74 -3.04 2.13
C ALA A 86 -16.55 -2.59 0.89
N SER A 87 -17.35 -3.49 0.33
CA SER A 87 -18.23 -3.18 -0.82
C SER A 87 -19.26 -2.11 -0.45
N ALA A 88 -19.97 -2.30 0.66
CA ALA A 88 -20.98 -1.36 1.14
C ALA A 88 -20.38 0.00 1.46
N SER A 89 -19.29 0.05 2.24
CA SER A 89 -18.66 1.31 2.64
C SER A 89 -18.03 2.06 1.45
N ALA A 90 -17.42 1.36 0.49
CA ALA A 90 -16.87 1.97 -0.72
C ALA A 90 -17.98 2.61 -1.57
N MET A 91 -19.12 1.93 -1.74
CA MET A 91 -20.25 2.45 -2.49
C MET A 91 -20.93 3.61 -1.76
N ILE A 92 -21.09 3.51 -0.43
CA ILE A 92 -21.62 4.61 0.39
C ILE A 92 -20.72 5.83 0.27
N PHE A 93 -19.39 5.67 0.34
CA PHE A 93 -18.48 6.78 0.09
C PHE A 93 -18.67 7.38 -1.31
N ALA A 94 -18.70 6.55 -2.36
CA ALA A 94 -18.82 7.00 -3.74
C ALA A 94 -20.09 7.85 -3.98
N VAL A 95 -21.20 7.49 -3.33
CA VAL A 95 -22.51 8.12 -3.55
C VAL A 95 -22.75 9.30 -2.61
N PHE A 96 -22.38 9.16 -1.33
CA PHE A 96 -22.81 10.07 -0.26
C PHE A 96 -21.70 10.96 0.29
N ALA A 97 -20.41 10.71 -0.02
CA ALA A 97 -19.36 11.61 0.42
C ALA A 97 -19.40 12.92 -0.38
N ASP A 98 -19.55 14.03 0.32
CA ASP A 98 -19.71 15.39 -0.26
C ASP A 98 -18.95 16.47 0.51
N SER A 99 -18.27 16.10 1.58
CA SER A 99 -17.59 17.02 2.49
C SER A 99 -16.36 16.35 3.15
N PHE A 100 -15.51 17.17 3.75
CA PHE A 100 -14.36 16.68 4.51
C PHE A 100 -14.75 15.64 5.56
N LEU A 101 -15.78 15.93 6.36
CA LEU A 101 -16.17 15.04 7.47
C LEU A 101 -16.72 13.70 6.94
N SER A 102 -17.63 13.73 5.96
CA SER A 102 -18.14 12.51 5.33
C SER A 102 -17.02 11.74 4.65
N GLY A 103 -16.06 12.45 4.03
CA GLY A 103 -14.86 11.86 3.43
C GLY A 103 -14.03 11.09 4.45
N VAL A 104 -13.66 11.70 5.57
CA VAL A 104 -12.87 11.07 6.65
C VAL A 104 -13.58 9.82 7.20
N LEU A 105 -14.86 9.96 7.54
CA LEU A 105 -15.60 8.85 8.19
C LEU A 105 -15.83 7.68 7.24
N LEU A 106 -16.31 7.94 6.02
CA LEU A 106 -16.67 6.88 5.08
C LEU A 106 -15.45 6.23 4.44
N TYR A 107 -14.38 7.01 4.16
CA TYR A 107 -13.15 6.43 3.62
C TYR A 107 -12.37 5.66 4.69
N GLY A 108 -12.38 6.14 5.93
CA GLY A 108 -11.85 5.41 7.09
C GLY A 108 -12.58 4.08 7.32
N LEU A 109 -13.92 4.08 7.20
CA LEU A 109 -14.74 2.87 7.29
C LEU A 109 -14.41 1.89 6.14
N THR A 110 -14.19 2.39 4.93
CA THR A 110 -13.76 1.57 3.79
C THR A 110 -12.39 0.93 4.06
N GLY A 111 -11.45 1.68 4.64
CA GLY A 111 -10.16 1.17 5.09
C GLY A 111 -10.30 0.06 6.13
N LEU A 112 -11.17 0.26 7.12
CA LEU A 112 -11.43 -0.69 8.20
C LEU A 112 -11.90 -2.06 7.65
N PHE A 113 -12.80 -2.09 6.71
CA PHE A 113 -13.26 -3.35 6.11
C PHE A 113 -12.26 -3.93 5.10
N SER A 114 -11.40 -3.12 4.48
CA SER A 114 -10.47 -3.57 3.44
C SER A 114 -9.38 -4.53 3.95
N GLY A 115 -8.97 -4.43 5.22
CA GLY A 115 -7.97 -5.30 5.82
C GLY A 115 -8.36 -6.78 5.89
N GLY A 116 -9.65 -7.07 5.97
CA GLY A 116 -10.17 -8.43 5.99
C GLY A 116 -9.94 -9.22 4.70
N SER A 117 -9.66 -8.55 3.59
CA SER A 117 -9.24 -9.22 2.34
C SER A 117 -7.76 -9.57 2.30
N TYR A 118 -6.92 -9.06 3.21
CA TYR A 118 -5.48 -9.30 3.22
C TYR A 118 -5.09 -10.52 4.07
N THR A 119 -5.09 -10.40 5.38
CA THR A 119 -4.65 -11.48 6.28
C THR A 119 -5.51 -12.74 6.15
N PRO A 120 -6.85 -12.68 6.22
CA PRO A 120 -7.67 -13.87 6.02
C PRO A 120 -7.49 -14.53 4.65
N GLY A 121 -7.25 -13.74 3.59
CA GLY A 121 -6.95 -14.27 2.26
C GLY A 121 -5.67 -15.08 2.21
N LEU A 122 -4.60 -14.61 2.87
CA LEU A 122 -3.34 -15.34 3.01
C LEU A 122 -3.51 -16.61 3.86
N THR A 123 -4.34 -16.56 4.91
CA THR A 123 -4.68 -17.73 5.74
C THR A 123 -5.39 -18.80 4.89
N LEU A 124 -6.40 -18.44 4.12
CA LEU A 124 -7.11 -19.36 3.22
C LEU A 124 -6.16 -20.04 2.21
N ILE A 125 -5.20 -19.29 1.67
CA ILE A 125 -4.17 -19.87 0.79
C ILE A 125 -3.31 -20.86 1.57
N SER A 126 -2.92 -20.53 2.81
CA SER A 126 -2.09 -21.39 3.64
C SER A 126 -2.79 -22.69 4.07
N GLU A 127 -4.11 -22.65 4.21
CA GLU A 127 -4.94 -23.80 4.57
C GLU A 127 -5.14 -24.76 3.39
N ARG A 128 -5.25 -24.23 2.16
CA ARG A 128 -5.58 -25.05 0.98
C ARG A 128 -4.36 -25.46 0.17
N VAL A 129 -3.36 -24.57 0.05
CA VAL A 129 -2.21 -24.79 -0.87
C VAL A 129 -1.07 -25.50 -0.13
N ALA A 130 -0.54 -26.56 -0.73
CA ALA A 130 0.58 -27.32 -0.22
C ALA A 130 1.81 -26.43 0.04
N SER A 131 2.60 -26.72 1.09
CA SER A 131 3.69 -25.89 1.59
C SER A 131 4.73 -25.53 0.52
N ASN A 132 5.05 -26.45 -0.38
CA ASN A 132 6.02 -26.26 -1.48
C ASN A 132 5.53 -25.33 -2.61
N LYS A 133 4.22 -25.04 -2.70
CA LYS A 133 3.60 -24.13 -3.68
C LYS A 133 3.04 -22.85 -3.04
N ARG A 134 2.97 -22.81 -1.70
CA ARG A 134 2.31 -21.74 -0.94
C ARG A 134 2.92 -20.36 -1.18
N GLY A 135 4.23 -20.26 -1.19
CA GLY A 135 4.93 -18.99 -1.45
C GLY A 135 4.56 -18.38 -2.81
N ARG A 136 4.52 -19.22 -3.86
CA ARG A 136 4.11 -18.79 -5.20
C ARG A 136 2.64 -18.34 -5.24
N ALA A 137 1.75 -19.06 -4.59
CA ALA A 137 0.33 -18.73 -4.52
C ALA A 137 0.09 -17.39 -3.80
N MET A 138 0.76 -17.18 -2.66
CA MET A 138 0.73 -15.90 -1.93
C MET A 138 1.31 -14.75 -2.76
N GLY A 139 2.38 -15.00 -3.51
CA GLY A 139 2.97 -14.03 -4.44
C GLY A 139 1.98 -13.57 -5.51
N PHE A 140 1.25 -14.49 -6.14
CA PHE A 140 0.20 -14.13 -7.10
C PHE A 140 -0.92 -13.33 -6.46
N TYR A 141 -1.34 -13.68 -5.25
CA TYR A 141 -2.38 -12.97 -4.52
C TYR A 141 -1.98 -11.53 -4.18
N LEU A 142 -0.72 -11.31 -3.80
CA LEU A 142 -0.19 -9.96 -3.53
C LEU A 142 -0.01 -9.15 -4.82
N ALA A 143 0.48 -9.78 -5.89
CA ALA A 143 0.62 -9.14 -7.19
C ALA A 143 -0.74 -8.70 -7.78
N ALA A 144 -1.80 -9.49 -7.54
CA ALA A 144 -3.15 -9.14 -7.95
C ALA A 144 -3.64 -7.82 -7.34
N ALA A 145 -3.28 -7.52 -6.09
CA ALA A 145 -3.60 -6.23 -5.49
C ALA A 145 -2.86 -5.07 -6.20
N SER A 146 -1.58 -5.24 -6.53
CA SER A 146 -0.81 -4.22 -7.25
C SER A 146 -1.39 -3.94 -8.64
N PHE A 147 -1.85 -4.99 -9.32
CA PHE A 147 -2.58 -4.86 -10.59
C PHE A 147 -3.87 -4.04 -10.41
N GLY A 148 -4.66 -4.32 -9.36
CA GLY A 148 -5.86 -3.55 -9.04
C GLY A 148 -5.58 -2.07 -8.77
N TYR A 149 -4.49 -1.75 -8.06
CA TYR A 149 -4.08 -0.35 -7.84
C TYR A 149 -3.80 0.39 -9.15
N ALA A 150 -3.05 -0.22 -10.05
CA ALA A 150 -2.76 0.36 -11.36
C ALA A 150 -4.04 0.51 -12.20
N MET A 151 -4.91 -0.52 -12.19
CA MET A 151 -6.18 -0.50 -12.92
C MET A 151 -7.12 0.60 -12.43
N ALA A 152 -7.19 0.87 -11.11
CA ALA A 152 -7.97 1.97 -10.56
C ALA A 152 -7.53 3.34 -11.13
N LEU A 153 -6.22 3.55 -11.25
CA LEU A 153 -5.67 4.76 -11.85
C LEU A 153 -6.01 4.86 -13.35
N VAL A 154 -5.89 3.74 -14.09
CA VAL A 154 -6.29 3.68 -15.51
C VAL A 154 -7.77 4.01 -15.68
N LEU A 155 -8.64 3.36 -14.90
CA LEU A 155 -10.08 3.59 -14.95
C LEU A 155 -10.43 5.05 -14.60
N THR A 156 -9.83 5.60 -13.54
CA THR A 156 -10.06 7.00 -13.18
C THR A 156 -9.59 7.92 -14.29
N GLY A 157 -8.38 7.75 -14.81
CA GLY A 157 -7.87 8.58 -15.92
C GLY A 157 -8.72 8.51 -17.18
N ALA A 158 -9.14 7.32 -17.58
CA ALA A 158 -9.92 7.10 -18.79
C ALA A 158 -11.37 7.60 -18.67
N LEU A 159 -12.00 7.45 -17.51
CA LEU A 159 -13.44 7.73 -17.34
C LEU A 159 -13.73 9.16 -16.89
N THR A 160 -12.81 9.81 -16.16
CA THR A 160 -13.01 11.17 -15.63
C THR A 160 -13.45 12.19 -16.71
N PRO A 161 -12.90 12.21 -17.95
CA PRO A 161 -13.35 13.15 -18.98
C PRO A 161 -14.79 12.96 -19.43
N TRP A 162 -15.35 11.76 -19.28
CA TRP A 162 -16.68 11.38 -19.80
C TRP A 162 -17.77 11.46 -18.76
N ILE A 163 -17.50 10.96 -17.54
CA ILE A 163 -18.48 10.80 -16.46
C ILE A 163 -18.09 11.55 -15.18
N GLY A 164 -17.07 12.38 -15.24
CA GLY A 164 -16.54 13.13 -14.09
C GLY A 164 -15.84 12.21 -13.05
N TRP A 165 -15.22 12.83 -12.04
CA TRP A 165 -14.50 12.09 -11.01
C TRP A 165 -15.41 11.19 -10.18
N ARG A 166 -16.65 11.63 -9.87
CA ARG A 166 -17.62 10.88 -9.07
C ARG A 166 -18.06 9.61 -9.80
N GLY A 167 -18.36 9.71 -11.10
CA GLY A 167 -18.69 8.55 -11.93
C GLY A 167 -17.53 7.56 -12.03
N ALA A 168 -16.32 8.04 -12.27
CA ALA A 168 -15.11 7.21 -12.27
C ALA A 168 -14.88 6.54 -10.90
N PHE A 169 -15.14 7.25 -9.80
CA PHE A 169 -15.03 6.70 -8.45
C PHE A 169 -16.10 5.62 -8.19
N ILE A 170 -17.35 5.80 -8.63
CA ILE A 170 -18.41 4.78 -8.53
C ILE A 170 -18.00 3.49 -9.26
N VAL A 171 -17.41 3.62 -10.46
CA VAL A 171 -16.86 2.46 -11.19
C VAL A 171 -15.80 1.75 -10.37
N ASN A 172 -14.84 2.47 -9.80
CA ASN A 172 -13.83 1.88 -8.93
C ASN A 172 -14.44 1.26 -7.64
N ALA A 173 -15.42 1.92 -7.05
CA ALA A 173 -16.12 1.44 -5.85
C ALA A 173 -16.98 0.19 -6.13
N SER A 174 -17.37 -0.07 -7.38
CA SER A 174 -18.01 -1.34 -7.77
C SER A 174 -17.01 -2.52 -7.74
N GLY A 175 -15.71 -2.23 -7.74
CA GLY A 175 -14.66 -3.25 -7.65
C GLY A 175 -14.76 -4.14 -6.41
N PRO A 176 -14.84 -3.60 -5.18
CA PRO A 176 -15.11 -4.42 -3.99
C PRO A 176 -16.37 -5.28 -4.08
N LEU A 177 -17.45 -4.79 -4.70
CA LEU A 177 -18.65 -5.59 -4.92
C LEU A 177 -18.36 -6.78 -5.85
N LEU A 178 -17.74 -6.55 -7.00
CA LEU A 178 -17.30 -7.60 -7.90
C LEU A 178 -16.36 -8.57 -7.17
N GLY A 179 -15.41 -8.04 -6.40
CA GLY A 179 -14.48 -8.82 -5.57
C GLY A 179 -15.20 -9.73 -4.58
N THR A 180 -16.28 -9.24 -3.95
CA THR A 180 -17.12 -10.03 -3.05
C THR A 180 -17.84 -11.17 -3.79
N LEU A 181 -18.41 -10.91 -4.95
CA LEU A 181 -19.08 -11.94 -5.76
C LEU A 181 -18.09 -13.03 -6.22
N LEU A 182 -16.90 -12.62 -6.67
CA LEU A 182 -15.84 -13.54 -7.04
C LEU A 182 -15.33 -14.35 -5.83
N ALA A 183 -15.23 -13.74 -4.65
CA ALA A 183 -14.87 -14.43 -3.41
C ALA A 183 -15.95 -15.45 -2.99
N LEU A 184 -17.20 -15.09 -3.04
CA LEU A 184 -18.32 -16.01 -2.76
C LEU A 184 -18.27 -17.23 -3.68
N TYR A 185 -18.00 -17.01 -4.95
CA TYR A 185 -17.84 -18.09 -5.93
C TYR A 185 -16.61 -18.95 -5.63
N ALA A 186 -15.43 -18.33 -5.45
CA ALA A 186 -14.18 -19.04 -5.17
C ALA A 186 -14.26 -19.88 -3.88
N LEU A 187 -14.86 -19.32 -2.83
CA LEU A 187 -14.92 -19.93 -1.51
C LEU A 187 -16.14 -20.82 -1.27
N ARG A 188 -17.02 -21.01 -2.27
CA ARG A 188 -18.27 -21.78 -2.10
C ARG A 188 -18.06 -23.19 -1.51
N ALA A 189 -17.04 -23.90 -2.00
CA ALA A 189 -16.69 -25.25 -1.57
C ALA A 189 -15.53 -25.29 -0.53
N THR A 190 -15.00 -24.12 -0.12
CA THR A 190 -13.92 -24.04 0.86
C THR A 190 -14.50 -24.15 2.26
N PRO A 191 -14.02 -25.08 3.12
CA PRO A 191 -14.49 -25.16 4.50
C PRO A 191 -14.06 -23.92 5.30
N ASN A 192 -14.83 -23.56 6.33
CA ASN A 192 -14.44 -22.53 7.27
C ASN A 192 -13.74 -23.19 8.45
N LEU A 193 -12.41 -23.23 8.42
CA LEU A 193 -11.62 -23.84 9.48
C LEU A 193 -11.45 -22.85 10.64
N ILE A 194 -11.61 -23.34 11.85
CA ILE A 194 -11.33 -22.61 13.09
C ILE A 194 -10.14 -23.29 13.74
N HIS A 195 -9.06 -22.54 13.91
CA HIS A 195 -7.86 -23.03 14.56
C HIS A 195 -7.84 -22.50 16.00
N PRO A 196 -8.22 -23.33 17.01
CA PRO A 196 -8.16 -22.88 18.39
C PRO A 196 -6.71 -22.57 18.76
N ALA A 197 -6.52 -21.43 19.42
CA ALA A 197 -5.19 -21.10 19.95
C ALA A 197 -4.68 -22.24 20.84
N PRO A 198 -3.39 -22.62 20.76
CA PRO A 198 -2.82 -23.63 21.63
C PRO A 198 -3.08 -23.24 23.09
N ALA A 199 -3.71 -24.14 23.85
CA ALA A 199 -3.98 -23.91 25.26
C ALA A 199 -2.66 -23.62 26.01
N GLY A 200 -2.61 -22.47 26.69
CA GLY A 200 -1.49 -22.10 27.56
C GLY A 200 -0.41 -21.18 26.97
N GLN A 201 -0.55 -20.67 25.76
CA GLN A 201 0.35 -19.62 25.24
C GLN A 201 -0.36 -18.26 25.16
N PRO A 202 -0.12 -17.34 26.10
CA PRO A 202 -0.64 -15.98 25.97
C PRO A 202 0.03 -15.30 24.78
N ALA A 203 -0.77 -14.77 23.86
CA ALA A 203 -0.29 -13.94 22.74
C ALA A 203 0.55 -12.72 23.20
N THR A 204 0.39 -12.32 24.46
CA THR A 204 1.10 -11.22 25.11
C THR A 204 2.57 -11.52 25.41
N GLY A 205 3.00 -12.79 25.49
CA GLY A 205 4.41 -13.16 25.75
C GLY A 205 5.37 -12.94 24.59
N SER A 206 4.87 -12.79 23.36
CA SER A 206 5.71 -12.61 22.16
C SER A 206 6.12 -11.15 21.91
N LEU A 207 5.32 -10.18 22.35
CA LEU A 207 5.56 -8.75 22.10
C LEU A 207 6.84 -8.23 22.78
N PRO A 208 7.09 -8.46 24.09
CA PRO A 208 8.33 -8.04 24.74
C PRO A 208 9.58 -8.64 24.08
N VAL A 209 9.51 -9.88 23.61
CA VAL A 209 10.63 -10.55 22.91
C VAL A 209 10.94 -9.86 21.60
N VAL A 210 9.91 -9.52 20.82
CA VAL A 210 10.08 -8.81 19.54
C VAL A 210 10.62 -7.39 19.77
N LEU A 211 10.04 -6.65 20.72
CA LEU A 211 10.49 -5.28 21.04
C LEU A 211 11.90 -5.25 21.62
N GLY A 212 12.32 -6.31 22.34
CA GLY A 212 13.68 -6.47 22.84
C GLY A 212 14.71 -6.90 21.78
N ASN A 213 14.26 -7.39 20.63
CA ASN A 213 15.14 -7.82 19.54
C ASN A 213 15.63 -6.60 18.73
N LYS A 214 16.78 -6.03 19.14
CA LYS A 214 17.35 -4.83 18.52
C LYS A 214 17.53 -4.93 17.00
N PRO A 215 18.11 -6.01 16.42
CA PRO A 215 18.25 -6.14 14.97
C PRO A 215 16.90 -6.12 14.23
N ALA A 216 15.92 -6.87 14.72
CA ALA A 216 14.58 -6.90 14.14
C ALA A 216 13.87 -5.55 14.26
N MET A 217 14.06 -4.83 15.37
CA MET A 217 13.51 -3.48 15.55
C MET A 217 14.18 -2.45 14.64
N LEU A 218 15.48 -2.57 14.37
CA LEU A 218 16.15 -1.71 13.38
C LEU A 218 15.62 -1.96 11.96
N ALA A 219 15.41 -3.22 11.57
CA ALA A 219 14.74 -3.55 10.30
C ALA A 219 13.31 -3.02 10.25
N THR A 220 12.58 -3.09 11.38
CA THR A 220 11.23 -2.55 11.52
C THR A 220 11.20 -1.02 11.40
N TRP A 221 12.12 -0.31 12.04
CA TRP A 221 12.23 1.14 11.91
C TRP A 221 12.58 1.56 10.49
N ALA A 222 13.52 0.85 9.83
CA ALA A 222 13.84 1.11 8.44
C ALA A 222 12.59 0.94 7.55
N TYR A 223 11.79 -0.11 7.76
CA TYR A 223 10.50 -0.29 7.09
C TYR A 223 9.48 0.81 7.43
N THR A 224 9.46 1.30 8.66
CA THR A 224 8.55 2.36 9.11
C THR A 224 8.75 3.65 8.32
N PHE A 225 9.99 4.08 8.18
CA PHE A 225 10.34 5.30 7.44
C PHE A 225 10.24 5.12 5.93
N HIS A 226 10.52 3.92 5.41
CA HIS A 226 10.16 3.54 4.04
C HIS A 226 8.65 3.66 3.79
N SER A 227 7.80 3.16 4.71
CA SER A 227 6.35 3.23 4.58
C SER A 227 5.81 4.66 4.65
N TRP A 228 6.42 5.52 5.47
CA TRP A 228 6.16 6.97 5.48
C TRP A 228 6.28 7.55 4.08
N GLU A 229 7.41 7.34 3.42
CA GLU A 229 7.69 7.86 2.09
C GLU A 229 6.76 7.23 1.04
N MET A 230 6.69 5.90 1.02
CA MET A 230 5.94 5.14 0.02
C MET A 230 4.45 5.47 0.02
N LEU A 231 3.81 5.55 1.21
CA LEU A 231 2.36 5.81 1.28
C LEU A 231 2.03 7.27 1.00
N GLY A 232 2.90 8.21 1.42
CA GLY A 232 2.80 9.62 1.01
C GLY A 232 2.95 9.81 -0.49
N MET A 233 3.95 9.16 -1.10
CA MET A 233 4.14 9.16 -2.55
C MET A 233 2.89 8.63 -3.28
N LYS A 234 2.35 7.49 -2.85
CA LYS A 234 1.16 6.90 -3.47
C LYS A 234 -0.06 7.82 -3.38
N ALA A 235 -0.20 8.54 -2.29
CA ALA A 235 -1.31 9.46 -2.08
C ALA A 235 -1.24 10.69 -3.00
N TRP A 236 -0.04 11.24 -3.20
CA TRP A 236 0.11 12.55 -3.84
C TRP A 236 0.66 12.51 -5.27
N MET A 237 1.20 11.39 -5.74
CA MET A 237 1.74 11.27 -7.10
C MET A 237 0.71 11.60 -8.19
N PRO A 238 -0.56 11.12 -8.15
CA PRO A 238 -1.53 11.49 -9.16
C PRO A 238 -1.82 13.01 -9.16
N ALA A 239 -1.94 13.61 -7.97
CA ALA A 239 -2.18 15.04 -7.84
C ALA A 239 -0.98 15.89 -8.29
N PHE A 240 0.24 15.43 -8.03
CA PHE A 240 1.47 16.09 -8.51
C PHE A 240 1.56 16.10 -10.04
N LEU A 241 1.35 14.93 -10.67
CA LEU A 241 1.39 14.84 -12.13
C LEU A 241 0.22 15.61 -12.79
N ALA A 242 -0.95 15.67 -12.13
CA ALA A 242 -2.03 16.53 -12.54
C ALA A 242 -1.65 18.03 -12.43
N ALA A 243 -1.02 18.44 -11.33
CA ALA A 243 -0.55 19.81 -11.17
C ALA A 243 0.49 20.20 -12.25
N ALA A 244 1.41 19.30 -12.59
CA ALA A 244 2.38 19.48 -13.66
C ALA A 244 1.70 19.63 -15.03
N ALA A 245 0.68 18.81 -15.32
CA ALA A 245 -0.12 18.92 -16.53
C ALA A 245 -0.89 20.25 -16.58
N TYR A 246 -1.43 20.71 -15.44
CA TYR A 246 -2.11 21.99 -15.34
C TYR A 246 -1.17 23.17 -15.58
N VAL A 247 0.02 23.15 -14.98
CA VAL A 247 1.09 24.15 -15.21
C VAL A 247 1.50 24.18 -16.69
N SER A 248 1.43 23.03 -17.39
CA SER A 248 1.71 22.91 -18.83
C SER A 248 0.54 23.35 -19.72
N GLY A 249 -0.56 23.90 -19.17
CA GLY A 249 -1.69 24.47 -19.92
C GLY A 249 -2.89 23.54 -20.13
N SER A 250 -2.93 22.36 -19.46
CA SER A 250 -4.11 21.49 -19.53
C SER A 250 -5.29 22.07 -18.72
N THR A 251 -6.53 21.78 -19.14
CA THR A 251 -7.71 22.08 -18.31
C THR A 251 -7.70 21.22 -17.04
N ALA A 252 -8.42 21.64 -15.99
CA ALA A 252 -8.45 20.92 -14.70
C ALA A 252 -8.86 19.44 -14.87
N THR A 253 -9.89 19.16 -15.67
CA THR A 253 -10.35 17.79 -15.94
C THR A 253 -9.31 16.98 -16.72
N ALA A 254 -8.72 17.56 -17.79
CA ALA A 254 -7.67 16.89 -18.55
C ALA A 254 -6.42 16.65 -17.71
N ALA A 255 -6.02 17.60 -16.86
CA ALA A 255 -4.90 17.46 -15.96
C ALA A 255 -5.12 16.34 -14.93
N ALA A 256 -6.31 16.26 -14.33
CA ALA A 256 -6.66 15.16 -13.41
C ALA A 256 -6.63 13.80 -14.10
N SER A 257 -7.20 13.70 -15.29
CA SER A 257 -7.17 12.47 -16.11
C SER A 257 -5.74 12.06 -16.45
N LEU A 258 -4.91 13.00 -16.92
CA LEU A 258 -3.50 12.77 -17.22
C LEU A 258 -2.73 12.35 -15.96
N GLY A 259 -2.92 13.03 -14.83
CA GLY A 259 -2.26 12.72 -13.57
C GLY A 259 -2.52 11.28 -13.12
N ALA A 260 -3.76 10.83 -13.19
CA ALA A 260 -4.13 9.44 -12.88
C ALA A 260 -3.49 8.45 -13.87
N GLY A 261 -3.66 8.67 -15.19
CA GLY A 261 -3.14 7.79 -16.25
C GLY A 261 -1.61 7.69 -16.24
N LEU A 262 -0.91 8.82 -16.10
CA LEU A 262 0.56 8.85 -16.02
C LEU A 262 1.09 8.19 -14.75
N THR A 263 0.38 8.32 -13.63
CA THR A 263 0.70 7.58 -12.41
C THR A 263 0.54 6.08 -12.62
N ALA A 264 -0.47 5.62 -13.35
CA ALA A 264 -0.63 4.20 -13.67
C ALA A 264 0.59 3.65 -14.43
N ILE A 265 1.13 4.43 -15.37
CA ILE A 265 2.38 4.08 -16.09
C ILE A 265 3.55 4.01 -15.11
N ALA A 266 3.69 4.99 -14.22
CA ALA A 266 4.75 4.99 -13.21
C ALA A 266 4.67 3.77 -12.28
N TYR A 267 3.48 3.23 -12.00
CA TYR A 267 3.31 2.00 -11.21
C TYR A 267 3.85 0.73 -11.86
N ILE A 268 4.09 0.72 -13.17
CA ILE A 268 4.84 -0.37 -13.83
C ILE A 268 6.24 -0.47 -13.21
N GLY A 269 6.86 0.67 -12.90
CA GLY A 269 8.13 0.73 -12.16
C GLY A 269 8.04 0.02 -10.80
N SER A 270 6.95 0.20 -10.06
CA SER A 270 6.73 -0.49 -8.77
C SER A 270 6.71 -2.02 -8.90
N MET A 271 6.06 -2.55 -9.94
CA MET A 271 6.00 -3.99 -10.17
C MET A 271 7.37 -4.57 -10.47
N ALA A 272 8.12 -3.91 -11.36
CA ALA A 272 9.49 -4.29 -11.70
C ALA A 272 10.43 -4.16 -10.47
N GLY A 273 10.29 -3.08 -9.69
CA GLY A 273 11.07 -2.82 -8.48
C GLY A 273 10.92 -3.91 -7.43
N SER A 274 9.69 -4.35 -7.17
CA SER A 274 9.41 -5.41 -6.19
C SER A 274 10.14 -6.73 -6.51
N VAL A 275 10.19 -7.12 -7.78
CA VAL A 275 10.88 -8.33 -8.23
C VAL A 275 12.39 -8.13 -8.21
N ALA A 276 12.86 -7.01 -8.77
CA ALA A 276 14.29 -6.70 -8.88
C ALA A 276 14.93 -6.52 -7.50
N GLY A 277 14.26 -5.83 -6.57
CA GLY A 277 14.77 -5.59 -5.22
C GLY A 277 14.96 -6.89 -4.44
N GLY A 278 14.00 -7.83 -4.53
CA GLY A 278 14.14 -9.16 -3.93
C GLY A 278 15.36 -9.91 -4.51
N ALA A 279 15.46 -10.00 -5.82
CA ALA A 279 16.59 -10.67 -6.50
C ALA A 279 17.94 -10.00 -6.21
N LEU A 280 17.97 -8.66 -6.16
CA LEU A 280 19.18 -7.90 -5.82
C LEU A 280 19.63 -8.18 -4.38
N SER A 281 18.67 -8.25 -3.45
CA SER A 281 18.97 -8.50 -2.04
C SER A 281 19.49 -9.92 -1.77
N ASP A 282 19.10 -10.90 -2.58
CA ASP A 282 19.65 -12.26 -2.51
C ASP A 282 21.11 -12.31 -3.01
N ARG A 283 21.48 -11.42 -3.94
CA ARG A 283 22.84 -11.34 -4.51
C ARG A 283 23.78 -10.46 -3.69
N MET A 284 23.34 -9.26 -3.32
CA MET A 284 24.17 -8.21 -2.71
C MET A 284 24.03 -8.11 -1.19
N GLY A 285 23.05 -8.80 -0.61
CA GLY A 285 22.72 -8.73 0.81
C GLY A 285 21.56 -7.78 1.13
N ARG A 286 20.88 -8.05 2.25
CA ARG A 286 19.65 -7.32 2.64
C ARG A 286 19.95 -5.85 2.93
N THR A 287 20.91 -5.58 3.79
CA THR A 287 21.22 -4.20 4.23
C THR A 287 21.74 -3.32 3.11
N TRP A 288 22.54 -3.86 2.18
CA TRP A 288 23.02 -3.11 1.03
C TRP A 288 21.88 -2.70 0.11
N THR A 289 20.99 -3.64 -0.20
CA THR A 289 19.82 -3.35 -1.04
C THR A 289 18.89 -2.33 -0.39
N MET A 290 18.62 -2.44 0.92
CA MET A 290 17.87 -1.43 1.66
C MET A 290 18.49 -0.04 1.50
N LEU A 291 19.81 0.08 1.68
CA LEU A 291 20.51 1.36 1.60
C LEU A 291 20.45 1.95 0.19
N VAL A 292 20.79 1.17 -0.83
CA VAL A 292 20.81 1.66 -2.23
C VAL A 292 19.40 2.11 -2.67
N MET A 293 18.38 1.29 -2.41
CA MET A 293 17.00 1.62 -2.78
C MET A 293 16.48 2.83 -1.99
N SER A 294 16.70 2.87 -0.67
CA SER A 294 16.26 4.00 0.16
C SER A 294 16.97 5.31 -0.23
N PHE A 295 18.28 5.30 -0.47
CA PHE A 295 18.98 6.53 -0.88
C PHE A 295 18.50 7.02 -2.25
N ALA A 296 18.30 6.11 -3.21
CA ALA A 296 17.75 6.47 -4.53
C ALA A 296 16.33 7.03 -4.41
N SER A 297 15.48 6.40 -3.59
CA SER A 297 14.11 6.83 -3.31
C SER A 297 14.06 8.21 -2.66
N ILE A 298 14.84 8.43 -1.61
CA ILE A 298 14.95 9.73 -0.92
C ILE A 298 15.45 10.82 -1.87
N THR A 299 16.41 10.51 -2.74
CA THR A 299 16.89 11.47 -3.75
C THR A 299 15.74 11.87 -4.68
N CYS A 300 14.93 10.93 -5.13
CA CYS A 300 13.72 11.23 -5.91
C CYS A 300 12.74 12.11 -5.12
N SER A 301 12.47 11.77 -3.85
CA SER A 301 11.61 12.59 -2.98
C SER A 301 12.13 14.03 -2.84
N LEU A 302 13.41 14.21 -2.61
CA LEU A 302 14.01 15.54 -2.41
C LEU A 302 14.08 16.38 -3.69
N THR A 303 13.98 15.76 -4.88
CA THR A 303 14.17 16.45 -6.16
C THR A 303 12.90 16.58 -6.98
N LEU A 304 11.99 15.59 -6.95
CA LEU A 304 10.85 15.49 -7.87
C LEU A 304 9.95 16.75 -7.87
N GLY A 305 9.63 17.27 -6.70
CA GLY A 305 8.71 18.41 -6.57
C GLY A 305 9.23 19.69 -7.21
N TRP A 306 10.56 19.88 -7.20
CA TRP A 306 11.23 21.04 -7.83
C TRP A 306 11.20 21.00 -9.36
N MET A 307 10.89 19.83 -9.91
CA MET A 307 10.88 19.55 -11.35
C MET A 307 9.50 19.70 -11.98
N ILE A 308 8.50 20.25 -11.27
CA ILE A 308 7.10 20.32 -11.71
C ILE A 308 6.89 20.93 -13.11
N SER A 309 7.78 21.81 -13.54
CA SER A 309 7.74 22.50 -14.84
C SER A 309 8.45 21.74 -15.97
N LEU A 310 9.02 20.55 -15.70
CA LEU A 310 9.62 19.74 -16.75
C LEU A 310 8.56 19.11 -17.66
N PRO A 311 8.94 18.71 -18.89
CA PRO A 311 8.04 18.00 -19.78
C PRO A 311 7.45 16.74 -19.10
N LEU A 312 6.14 16.51 -19.28
CA LEU A 312 5.41 15.42 -18.61
C LEU A 312 6.02 14.05 -18.83
N TRP A 313 6.53 13.76 -20.05
CA TRP A 313 7.16 12.48 -20.34
C TRP A 313 8.39 12.22 -19.44
N LEU A 314 9.17 13.28 -19.14
CA LEU A 314 10.36 13.16 -18.28
C LEU A 314 9.94 12.98 -16.82
N LEU A 315 8.91 13.70 -16.36
CA LEU A 315 8.33 13.48 -15.03
C LEU A 315 7.83 12.05 -14.85
N VAL A 316 7.20 11.46 -15.87
CA VAL A 316 6.72 10.06 -15.81
C VAL A 316 7.89 9.09 -15.71
N VAL A 317 8.97 9.31 -16.45
CA VAL A 317 10.19 8.47 -16.35
C VAL A 317 10.78 8.56 -14.94
N ILE A 318 10.90 9.77 -14.38
CA ILE A 318 11.40 9.97 -13.02
C ILE A 318 10.43 9.33 -11.99
N ALA A 319 9.12 9.51 -12.15
CA ALA A 319 8.11 8.90 -11.28
C ALA A 319 8.12 7.36 -11.36
N ALA A 320 8.36 6.78 -12.55
CA ALA A 320 8.50 5.34 -12.71
C ALA A 320 9.77 4.82 -12.04
N PHE A 321 10.90 5.52 -12.18
CA PHE A 321 12.14 5.19 -11.45
C PHE A 321 11.95 5.34 -9.95
N TYR A 322 11.33 6.42 -9.49
CA TYR A 322 11.00 6.61 -8.09
C TYR A 322 10.11 5.48 -7.55
N SER A 323 9.05 5.13 -8.28
CA SER A 323 8.18 4.01 -7.92
C SER A 323 8.92 2.67 -7.88
N PHE A 324 9.88 2.46 -8.78
CA PHE A 324 10.74 1.28 -8.80
C PHE A 324 11.59 1.18 -7.53
N VAL A 325 12.31 2.24 -7.17
CA VAL A 325 13.20 2.21 -5.99
C VAL A 325 12.42 2.25 -4.68
N ALA A 326 11.34 3.02 -4.60
CA ALA A 326 10.51 3.15 -3.40
C ALA A 326 9.72 1.88 -3.03
N ILE A 327 9.52 0.95 -3.96
CA ILE A 327 8.84 -0.33 -3.69
C ILE A 327 9.85 -1.48 -3.64
N GLY A 328 11.02 -1.30 -4.27
CA GLY A 328 12.00 -2.37 -4.45
C GLY A 328 12.52 -2.98 -3.16
N ASP A 329 12.61 -2.23 -2.09
CA ASP A 329 13.08 -2.70 -0.78
C ASP A 329 11.97 -3.26 0.12
N SER A 330 10.68 -3.14 -0.22
CA SER A 330 9.56 -3.63 0.59
C SER A 330 9.64 -5.13 0.89
N SER A 331 10.01 -5.94 -0.11
CA SER A 331 10.20 -7.39 0.05
C SER A 331 11.45 -7.71 0.88
N VAL A 332 12.46 -6.86 0.81
CA VAL A 332 13.74 -7.02 1.53
C VAL A 332 13.55 -6.88 3.02
N TYR A 333 12.76 -5.88 3.47
CA TYR A 333 12.42 -5.73 4.89
C TYR A 333 11.67 -6.94 5.44
N SER A 334 10.78 -7.51 4.63
CA SER A 334 10.04 -8.72 5.02
C SER A 334 10.98 -9.91 5.22
N SER A 335 11.88 -10.14 4.27
CA SER A 335 12.89 -11.20 4.35
C SER A 335 13.82 -11.02 5.54
N ALA A 336 14.33 -9.80 5.76
CA ALA A 336 15.21 -9.49 6.87
C ALA A 336 14.58 -9.83 8.23
N ILE A 337 13.30 -9.50 8.44
CA ILE A 337 12.60 -9.82 9.69
C ILE A 337 12.50 -11.33 9.89
N THR A 338 12.20 -12.11 8.85
CA THR A 338 12.13 -13.59 8.97
C THR A 338 13.48 -14.23 9.29
N GLU A 339 14.57 -13.59 8.88
CA GLU A 339 15.94 -14.06 9.13
C GLU A 339 16.49 -13.63 10.52
N LEU A 340 15.92 -12.56 11.10
CA LEU A 340 16.36 -11.98 12.39
C LEU A 340 15.52 -12.42 13.59
N VAL A 341 14.35 -13.02 13.36
CA VAL A 341 13.41 -13.39 14.41
C VAL A 341 13.18 -14.90 14.41
N PRO A 342 13.23 -15.58 15.57
CA PRO A 342 12.90 -17.00 15.65
C PRO A 342 11.51 -17.29 15.06
N PRO A 343 11.32 -18.43 14.36
CA PRO A 343 10.08 -18.75 13.63
C PRO A 343 8.79 -18.57 14.44
N ARG A 344 8.81 -18.91 15.72
CA ARG A 344 7.65 -18.78 16.63
C ARG A 344 7.18 -17.33 16.88
N TYR A 345 8.02 -16.33 16.60
CA TYR A 345 7.72 -14.92 16.85
C TYR A 345 7.52 -14.10 15.58
N ILE A 346 7.63 -14.71 14.39
CA ILE A 346 7.51 -14.02 13.10
C ILE A 346 6.16 -13.29 12.98
N GLY A 347 5.06 -13.91 13.39
CA GLY A 347 3.73 -13.28 13.36
C GLY A 347 3.66 -12.01 14.20
N ALA A 348 4.20 -12.03 15.44
CA ALA A 348 4.28 -10.85 16.29
C ALA A 348 5.18 -9.75 15.68
N ALA A 349 6.32 -10.14 15.09
CA ALA A 349 7.24 -9.21 14.44
C ALA A 349 6.58 -8.52 13.22
N TYR A 350 5.83 -9.27 12.40
CA TYR A 350 5.05 -8.69 11.31
C TYR A 350 3.93 -7.76 11.81
N SER A 351 3.29 -8.08 12.93
CA SER A 351 2.28 -7.20 13.53
C SER A 351 2.89 -5.88 13.98
N VAL A 352 4.02 -5.91 14.70
CA VAL A 352 4.74 -4.69 15.13
C VAL A 352 5.20 -3.87 13.90
N ARG A 353 5.79 -4.54 12.90
CA ARG A 353 6.21 -3.88 11.66
C ARG A 353 5.04 -3.20 10.95
N SER A 354 3.92 -3.92 10.81
CA SER A 354 2.74 -3.37 10.12
C SER A 354 2.13 -2.22 10.90
N ALA A 355 2.08 -2.30 12.23
CA ALA A 355 1.59 -1.23 13.09
C ALA A 355 2.40 0.06 12.89
N LEU A 356 3.71 -0.04 13.02
CA LEU A 356 4.60 1.12 12.90
C LEU A 356 4.64 1.63 11.46
N GLY A 357 4.74 0.74 10.46
CA GLY A 357 4.80 1.13 9.05
C GLY A 357 3.51 1.78 8.55
N PHE A 358 2.36 1.14 8.74
CA PHE A 358 1.09 1.73 8.34
C PHE A 358 0.71 2.95 9.20
N GLY A 359 1.10 2.97 10.47
CA GLY A 359 0.93 4.14 11.34
C GLY A 359 1.68 5.36 10.81
N ALA A 360 2.97 5.23 10.49
CA ALA A 360 3.76 6.30 9.89
C ALA A 360 3.19 6.70 8.51
N GLY A 361 2.85 5.70 7.69
CA GLY A 361 2.26 5.93 6.38
C GLY A 361 0.86 6.55 6.41
N ALA A 362 0.11 6.39 7.52
CA ALA A 362 -1.15 7.08 7.72
C ALA A 362 -0.95 8.57 8.00
N VAL A 363 0.15 8.95 8.62
CA VAL A 363 0.45 10.37 8.93
C VAL A 363 1.02 11.10 7.71
N SER A 364 1.77 10.43 6.85
CA SER A 364 2.52 11.08 5.77
C SER A 364 1.68 11.84 4.73
N PRO A 365 0.49 11.37 4.26
CA PRO A 365 -0.32 12.15 3.33
C PRO A 365 -0.86 13.44 3.95
N TRP A 366 -1.18 13.40 5.23
CA TRP A 366 -1.63 14.58 5.96
C TRP A 366 -0.51 15.62 6.10
N VAL A 367 0.68 15.21 6.53
CA VAL A 367 1.85 16.12 6.68
C VAL A 367 2.22 16.73 5.33
N PHE A 368 2.21 15.96 4.24
CA PHE A 368 2.43 16.48 2.88
C PHE A 368 1.43 17.60 2.55
N GLY A 369 0.14 17.36 2.82
CA GLY A 369 -0.92 18.34 2.61
C GLY A 369 -0.74 19.62 3.45
N LEU A 370 -0.35 19.48 4.73
CA LEU A 370 -0.06 20.64 5.59
C LEU A 370 1.08 21.51 5.04
N VAL A 371 2.13 20.90 4.48
CA VAL A 371 3.22 21.64 3.85
C VAL A 371 2.72 22.38 2.62
N LEU A 372 1.87 21.75 1.79
CA LEU A 372 1.24 22.45 0.65
C LEU A 372 0.38 23.62 1.11
N ASP A 373 -0.41 23.49 2.16
CA ASP A 373 -1.23 24.58 2.68
C ASP A 373 -0.36 25.71 3.22
N ALA A 374 0.67 25.41 4.00
CA ALA A 374 1.57 26.42 4.57
C ALA A 374 2.31 27.21 3.49
N THR A 375 2.77 26.54 2.42
CA THR A 375 3.48 27.20 1.32
C THR A 375 2.54 28.05 0.46
N ARG A 376 1.30 27.58 0.23
CA ARG A 376 0.28 28.36 -0.50
C ARG A 376 -0.16 29.59 0.30
N ALA A 377 -0.32 29.47 1.60
CA ALA A 377 -0.63 30.61 2.48
C ALA A 377 0.49 31.66 2.51
N ALA A 378 1.74 31.27 2.17
CA ALA A 378 2.88 32.16 2.00
C ALA A 378 3.08 32.64 0.54
N ASP A 379 2.08 32.50 -0.32
CA ASP A 379 2.11 32.85 -1.75
C ASP A 379 3.30 32.23 -2.53
N ALA A 380 3.78 31.06 -2.09
CA ALA A 380 4.88 30.39 -2.76
C ALA A 380 4.46 29.87 -4.14
N SER A 381 5.39 29.92 -5.10
CA SER A 381 5.14 29.37 -6.43
C SER A 381 4.84 27.87 -6.39
N PRO A 382 4.17 27.31 -7.42
CA PRO A 382 3.93 25.85 -7.50
C PRO A 382 5.19 25.02 -7.31
N THR A 383 6.35 25.45 -7.84
CA THR A 383 7.64 24.78 -7.70
C THR A 383 8.07 24.70 -6.23
N TRP A 384 7.95 25.79 -5.47
CA TRP A 384 8.29 25.81 -4.06
C TRP A 384 7.30 24.98 -3.22
N SER A 385 6.00 25.11 -3.51
CA SER A 385 4.98 24.37 -2.77
C SER A 385 5.13 22.85 -2.93
N TRP A 386 5.26 22.38 -4.15
CA TRP A 386 5.47 20.95 -4.39
C TRP A 386 6.86 20.49 -4.00
N GLY A 387 7.90 21.32 -4.22
CA GLY A 387 9.28 21.02 -3.80
C GLY A 387 9.37 20.73 -2.30
N LEU A 388 8.86 21.65 -1.47
CA LEU A 388 8.89 21.47 -0.01
C LEU A 388 8.00 20.33 0.47
N ALA A 389 6.84 20.11 -0.15
CA ALA A 389 5.95 19.00 0.21
C ALA A 389 6.61 17.64 -0.07
N TRP A 390 7.27 17.46 -1.20
CA TRP A 390 8.06 16.26 -1.51
C TRP A 390 9.27 16.13 -0.58
N CYS A 391 9.95 17.23 -0.26
CA CYS A 391 11.06 17.22 0.72
C CYS A 391 10.61 16.73 2.10
N ALA A 392 9.37 17.02 2.54
CA ALA A 392 8.87 16.53 3.81
C ALA A 392 8.82 14.98 3.86
N LEU A 393 8.48 14.32 2.74
CA LEU A 393 8.57 12.86 2.65
C LEU A 393 10.01 12.38 2.69
N GLY A 394 10.89 12.98 1.89
CA GLY A 394 12.30 12.60 1.83
C GLY A 394 13.03 12.79 3.16
N ILE A 395 12.79 13.90 3.86
CA ILE A 395 13.38 14.18 5.18
C ILE A 395 12.92 13.14 6.21
N GLY A 396 11.62 12.84 6.26
CA GLY A 396 11.09 11.80 7.13
C GLY A 396 11.68 10.42 6.82
N ALA A 397 11.92 10.12 5.55
CA ALA A 397 12.50 8.86 5.12
C ALA A 397 13.98 8.68 5.48
N LEU A 398 14.75 9.76 5.72
CA LEU A 398 16.19 9.71 6.05
C LEU A 398 16.52 8.83 7.26
N PHE A 399 15.59 8.68 8.19
CA PHE A 399 15.79 7.82 9.35
C PHE A 399 15.82 6.32 8.98
N GLY A 400 15.25 5.92 7.82
CA GLY A 400 15.27 4.56 7.32
C GLY A 400 16.68 4.03 7.04
N PRO A 401 17.45 4.68 6.14
CA PRO A 401 18.87 4.33 5.90
C PRO A 401 19.72 4.37 7.16
N LEU A 402 19.48 5.30 8.09
CA LEU A 402 20.20 5.35 9.36
C LEU A 402 19.96 4.08 10.20
N ALA A 403 18.72 3.60 10.25
CA ALA A 403 18.38 2.33 10.91
C ALA A 403 19.03 1.13 10.19
N ALA A 404 18.99 1.11 8.85
CA ALA A 404 19.61 0.07 8.04
C ALA A 404 21.14 0.06 8.19
N LEU A 405 21.79 1.23 8.26
CA LEU A 405 23.23 1.35 8.52
C LEU A 405 23.63 0.82 9.91
N ARG A 406 22.82 1.13 10.93
CA ARG A 406 23.04 0.58 12.27
C ARG A 406 22.87 -0.93 12.27
N LEU A 407 21.84 -1.46 11.61
CA LEU A 407 21.62 -2.90 11.45
C LEU A 407 22.83 -3.55 10.76
N ARG A 408 23.33 -2.96 9.68
CA ARG A 408 24.51 -3.48 8.95
C ARG A 408 25.75 -3.62 9.81
N ARG A 409 25.94 -2.73 10.81
CA ARG A 409 27.07 -2.75 11.72
C ARG A 409 26.95 -3.78 12.84
N MET A 410 25.77 -4.37 13.03
CA MET A 410 25.54 -5.38 14.06
C MET A 410 26.03 -6.75 13.60
N PRO A 411 26.56 -7.60 14.52
CA PRO A 411 26.96 -8.97 14.18
C PRO A 411 25.83 -9.80 13.57
N GLU A 412 24.61 -9.61 14.05
CA GLU A 412 23.42 -10.32 13.62
C GLU A 412 23.05 -10.04 12.16
N SER A 413 23.59 -8.99 11.55
CA SER A 413 23.43 -8.75 10.10
C SER A 413 23.99 -9.91 9.26
N ALA A 414 24.92 -10.70 9.80
CA ALA A 414 25.47 -11.89 9.16
C ALA A 414 24.49 -13.07 9.12
N LEU A 415 23.38 -13.02 9.87
CA LEU A 415 22.30 -14.03 9.79
C LEU A 415 21.47 -13.86 8.51
N MET A 416 21.51 -12.68 7.89
CA MET A 416 20.70 -12.36 6.72
C MET A 416 21.40 -12.75 5.42
N ALA A 417 20.60 -13.19 4.43
CA ALA A 417 21.05 -13.52 3.06
C ALA A 417 22.28 -14.45 3.01
N GLY A 418 22.39 -15.40 3.94
CA GLY A 418 23.55 -16.32 3.99
C GLY A 418 24.88 -15.63 4.32
N GLY A 419 24.85 -14.56 5.12
CA GLY A 419 26.05 -13.81 5.54
C GLY A 419 26.45 -12.65 4.63
N LYS A 420 25.70 -12.37 3.59
CA LYS A 420 25.95 -11.21 2.73
C LYS A 420 25.46 -9.93 3.41
N ARG A 421 26.33 -8.93 3.42
CA ARG A 421 26.07 -7.64 4.08
C ARG A 421 25.86 -6.51 3.09
#